data_e12ebe66a6b2264b2705f5f34b87dacb
#
_entry.id   e12ebe66a6b2264b2705f5f34b87dacb
#
_cell.length_a   1.000
_cell.length_b   1.000
_cell.length_c   1.000
_cell.angle_alpha   90.00
_cell.angle_beta   90.00
_cell.angle_gamma   90.00
#
_symmetry.space_group_name_H-M   'P 1'
#
loop_
_entity.id
_entity.type
_entity.pdbx_description
1 polymer ?
#
loop_
_entity_poly.entity_id
_entity_poly.type
_entity_poly.pdbx_seq_one_letter_code
_entity_poly.pdbx_strand_id
1 'polypeptide(L)'
;MYEPIRSKSVHTTVGAPSSDFPHRSREEELDIQLAGHLAALLAVTDEIRALTPSADLDAGAERLTEQVTRLRGGAPLRPQAAPAAPEPEESHLVTLHRRAHALAGRALVVAASRADTAAAILSAERMDAHASAAEPRELAAR
;
A
#
# COMPACT_ATOMS: atom_id res chain seq x y z
N MET A 1 -36.58 25.34 30.41
CA MET A 1 -36.15 25.13 30.03
C MET A 1 -35.52 24.83 29.35
N TYR A 2 -35.22 24.55 29.06
CA TYR A 2 -34.53 24.39 28.31
C TYR A 2 -34.56 23.42 27.67
N GLU A 3 -34.77 22.96 27.33
CA GLU A 3 -34.74 22.14 26.76
C GLU A 3 -33.97 22.07 25.99
N PRO A 4 -33.43 22.18 25.80
CA PRO A 4 -32.70 22.23 24.83
C PRO A 4 -32.31 21.23 24.51
N ILE A 5 -32.40 20.84 24.88
CA ILE A 5 -31.97 19.93 24.63
C ILE A 5 -32.33 19.40 23.76
N ARG A 6 -33.05 19.40 23.54
CA ARG A 6 -33.32 18.92 22.65
C ARG A 6 -32.62 19.03 21.69
N SER A 7 -31.97 19.63 21.67
CA SER A 7 -31.04 19.72 20.73
C SER A 7 -30.55 18.46 20.39
N LYS A 8 -30.69 17.59 21.15
CA LYS A 8 -30.31 16.40 20.87
C LYS A 8 -31.02 15.92 19.79
N SER A 9 -32.16 16.13 19.66
CA SER A 9 -32.85 15.62 18.56
C SER A 9 -32.27 16.18 17.32
N VAL A 10 -31.65 17.25 17.44
CA VAL A 10 -30.98 17.76 16.30
C VAL A 10 -29.95 16.83 15.81
N HIS A 11 -29.36 16.15 16.69
CA HIS A 11 -28.39 15.25 16.30
C HIS A 11 -28.93 14.19 15.47
N THR A 12 -30.03 13.66 15.80
CA THR A 12 -30.56 12.58 15.05
C THR A 12 -30.98 13.02 13.72
N THR A 13 -31.50 14.22 13.62
CA THR A 13 -31.88 14.65 12.32
C THR A 13 -30.70 14.90 11.49
N VAL A 14 -29.63 15.19 12.09
CA VAL A 14 -28.45 15.39 11.34
C VAL A 14 -28.12 14.17 10.54
N GLY A 15 -28.53 13.03 10.97
CA GLY A 15 -28.27 11.86 10.22
C GLY A 15 -28.94 11.85 8.88
N ALA A 16 -30.05 12.53 8.76
CA ALA A 16 -30.79 12.49 7.52
C ALA A 16 -30.02 13.09 6.35
N PRO A 17 -29.42 14.24 6.49
CA PRO A 17 -28.67 14.78 5.37
C PRO A 17 -27.50 13.90 5.00
N SER A 18 -26.95 13.23 5.94
CA SER A 18 -25.80 12.45 5.61
C SER A 18 -26.18 11.25 4.77
N SER A 19 -27.42 10.87 4.73
CA SER A 19 -27.79 9.77 3.87
C SER A 19 -27.70 10.15 2.41
N ASP A 20 -27.64 11.42 2.09
CA ASP A 20 -27.49 11.84 0.71
C ASP A 20 -26.05 11.70 0.23
N PHE A 21 -25.13 11.55 1.15
CA PHE A 21 -23.72 11.41 0.82
C PHE A 21 -23.26 10.05 1.33
N PRO A 22 -22.61 9.29 0.50
CA PRO A 22 -22.17 7.97 0.97
C PRO A 22 -21.25 8.11 2.16
N HIS A 23 -21.56 7.34 3.18
CA HIS A 23 -20.72 7.27 4.35
C HIS A 23 -19.86 6.04 4.26
N ARG A 24 -18.59 6.21 4.46
CA ARG A 24 -17.70 5.06 4.54
C ARG A 24 -17.56 4.69 5.98
N SER A 25 -17.62 3.39 6.26
CA SER A 25 -17.30 2.93 7.59
C SER A 25 -15.80 3.08 7.79
N ARG A 26 -15.37 2.93 9.03
CA ARG A 26 -13.94 2.98 9.31
C ARG A 26 -13.21 1.85 8.59
N GLU A 27 -13.81 0.67 8.54
CA GLU A 27 -13.20 -0.44 7.83
C GLU A 27 -13.06 -0.15 6.34
N GLU A 28 -14.06 0.44 5.74
CA GLU A 28 -13.98 0.80 4.34
C GLU A 28 -12.89 1.81 4.09
N GLU A 29 -12.78 2.79 4.99
CA GLU A 29 -11.76 3.80 4.84
C GLU A 29 -10.36 3.17 4.95
N LEU A 30 -10.17 2.26 5.89
CA LEU A 30 -8.90 1.57 6.03
C LEU A 30 -8.59 0.73 4.81
N ASP A 31 -9.60 0.06 4.24
CA ASP A 31 -9.39 -0.73 3.02
C ASP A 31 -8.96 0.14 1.86
N ILE A 32 -9.52 1.34 1.74
CA ILE A 32 -9.14 2.27 0.68
C ILE A 32 -7.69 2.72 0.88
N GLN A 33 -7.31 3.04 2.10
CA GLN A 33 -5.94 3.44 2.40
C GLN A 33 -4.97 2.29 2.13
N LEU A 34 -5.33 1.11 2.56
CA LEU A 34 -4.48 -0.06 2.37
C LEU A 34 -4.27 -0.33 0.88
N ALA A 35 -5.35 -0.31 0.11
CA ALA A 35 -5.24 -0.53 -1.33
C ALA A 35 -4.34 0.52 -1.97
N GLY A 36 -4.43 1.77 -1.51
CA GLY A 36 -3.58 2.83 -2.03
C GLY A 36 -2.10 2.58 -1.76
N HIS A 37 -1.76 2.17 -0.54
CA HIS A 37 -0.36 1.88 -0.21
C HIS A 37 0.15 0.66 -0.98
N LEU A 38 -0.67 -0.38 -1.09
CA LEU A 38 -0.27 -1.58 -1.83
C LEU A 38 -0.12 -1.30 -3.33
N ALA A 39 -1.00 -0.46 -3.88
CA ALA A 39 -0.88 -0.10 -5.29
C ALA A 39 0.38 0.72 -5.54
N ALA A 40 0.73 1.62 -4.64
CA ALA A 40 1.95 2.40 -4.76
C ALA A 40 3.17 1.49 -4.64
N LEU A 41 3.11 0.53 -3.72
CA LEU A 41 4.19 -0.45 -3.57
C LEU A 41 4.35 -1.29 -4.84
N LEU A 42 3.23 -1.70 -5.44
CA LEU A 42 3.26 -2.43 -6.70
C LEU A 42 3.93 -1.61 -7.80
N ALA A 43 3.62 -0.33 -7.89
CA ALA A 43 4.22 0.53 -8.90
C ALA A 43 5.74 0.61 -8.74
N VAL A 44 6.22 0.75 -7.52
CA VAL A 44 7.67 0.78 -7.27
C VAL A 44 8.29 -0.59 -7.53
N THR A 45 7.58 -1.66 -7.16
CA THR A 45 8.05 -3.02 -7.44
C THR A 45 8.22 -3.23 -8.94
N ASP A 46 7.25 -2.78 -9.74
CA ASP A 46 7.34 -2.89 -11.20
C ASP A 46 8.51 -2.07 -11.74
N GLU A 47 8.76 -0.92 -11.14
CA GLU A 47 9.88 -0.08 -11.55
C GLU A 47 11.21 -0.79 -11.30
N ILE A 48 11.36 -1.40 -10.13
CA ILE A 48 12.57 -2.15 -9.81
C ILE A 48 12.70 -3.36 -10.74
N ARG A 49 11.60 -4.05 -11.00
CA ARG A 49 11.60 -5.22 -11.88
C ARG A 49 12.09 -4.87 -13.29
N ALA A 50 11.76 -3.68 -13.76
CA ALA A 50 12.21 -3.26 -15.07
C ALA A 50 13.72 -3.05 -15.10
N LEU A 51 14.30 -2.68 -13.97
CA LEU A 51 15.75 -2.43 -13.89
C LEU A 51 16.53 -3.68 -13.52
N THR A 52 16.05 -4.44 -12.55
CA THR A 52 16.74 -5.64 -12.10
C THR A 52 15.71 -6.75 -11.85
N PRO A 53 15.33 -7.47 -12.89
CA PRO A 53 14.33 -8.53 -12.72
C PRO A 53 14.80 -9.63 -11.77
N SER A 54 13.88 -10.16 -11.00
CA SER A 54 14.16 -11.29 -10.13
C SER A 54 12.88 -12.06 -9.87
N ALA A 55 13.03 -13.33 -9.55
CA ALA A 55 11.88 -14.17 -9.25
C ALA A 55 11.13 -13.69 -8.02
N ASP A 56 11.85 -13.19 -7.03
CA ASP A 56 11.23 -12.67 -5.82
C ASP A 56 10.37 -11.45 -6.11
N LEU A 57 10.87 -10.54 -6.95
CA LEU A 57 10.11 -9.36 -7.33
C LEU A 57 8.89 -9.74 -8.16
N ASP A 58 9.03 -10.74 -9.04
CA ASP A 58 7.91 -11.21 -9.84
C ASP A 58 6.80 -11.75 -8.94
N ALA A 59 7.17 -12.62 -7.99
CA ALA A 59 6.19 -13.19 -7.07
C ALA A 59 5.57 -12.11 -6.19
N GLY A 60 6.38 -11.17 -5.74
CA GLY A 60 5.88 -10.05 -4.94
C GLY A 60 4.86 -9.22 -5.70
N ALA A 61 5.16 -8.91 -6.97
CA ALA A 61 4.24 -8.12 -7.79
C ALA A 61 2.92 -8.85 -8.01
N GLU A 62 2.98 -10.16 -8.19
CA GLU A 62 1.78 -10.94 -8.38
C GLU A 62 0.91 -10.93 -7.14
N ARG A 63 1.50 -11.13 -5.99
CA ARG A 63 0.75 -11.12 -4.74
C ARG A 63 0.22 -9.75 -4.39
N LEU A 64 0.96 -8.70 -4.71
CA LEU A 64 0.46 -7.34 -4.52
C LEU A 64 -0.75 -7.07 -5.41
N THR A 65 -0.67 -7.53 -6.66
CA THR A 65 -1.79 -7.40 -7.59
C THR A 65 -3.04 -8.08 -7.05
N GLU A 66 -2.86 -9.28 -6.50
CA GLU A 66 -4.00 -10.02 -5.92
C GLU A 66 -4.64 -9.25 -4.78
N GLN A 67 -3.84 -8.68 -3.90
CA GLN A 67 -4.39 -7.95 -2.77
C GLN A 67 -5.07 -6.66 -3.18
N VAL A 68 -4.50 -5.92 -4.13
CA VAL A 68 -5.14 -4.71 -4.62
C VAL A 68 -6.47 -5.05 -5.30
N THR A 69 -6.47 -6.13 -6.10
CA THR A 69 -7.68 -6.56 -6.77
C THR A 69 -8.77 -6.94 -5.77
N ARG A 70 -8.39 -7.65 -4.71
CA ARG A 70 -9.32 -8.04 -3.67
C ARG A 70 -9.93 -6.82 -2.99
N LEU A 71 -9.10 -5.85 -2.66
CA LEU A 71 -9.53 -4.67 -1.91
C LEU A 71 -10.35 -3.69 -2.76
N ARG A 72 -10.02 -3.57 -4.02
CA ARG A 72 -10.70 -2.61 -4.90
C ARG A 72 -11.79 -3.20 -5.76
N GLY A 73 -11.81 -4.51 -5.88
CA GLY A 73 -12.79 -5.17 -6.73
C GLY A 73 -12.44 -5.11 -8.21
N GLY A 74 -11.21 -4.75 -8.54
CA GLY A 74 -10.77 -4.70 -9.93
C GLY A 74 -9.27 -4.62 -10.02
N ALA A 75 -8.74 -4.99 -11.16
CA ALA A 75 -7.29 -5.03 -11.35
C ALA A 75 -6.69 -3.63 -11.29
N PRO A 76 -5.50 -3.48 -10.69
CA PRO A 76 -4.85 -2.17 -10.65
C PRO A 76 -4.33 -1.78 -12.02
N LEU A 77 -4.25 -0.47 -12.22
CA LEU A 77 -3.62 0.06 -13.42
C LEU A 77 -2.11 -0.12 -13.27
N ARG A 78 -1.50 -0.68 -14.29
CA ARG A 78 -0.07 -0.92 -14.27
C ARG A 78 0.53 -0.37 -15.56
N PRO A 79 1.01 0.86 -15.53
CA PRO A 79 1.61 1.43 -16.71
C PRO A 79 2.81 0.60 -17.13
N GLN A 80 3.01 0.49 -18.42
CA GLN A 80 4.15 -0.23 -18.91
C GLN A 80 5.41 0.56 -18.59
N ALA A 81 6.38 -0.12 -18.02
CA ALA A 81 7.62 0.55 -17.66
C ALA A 81 8.36 0.97 -18.93
N ALA A 82 8.97 2.14 -18.86
CA ALA A 82 9.81 2.58 -19.96
C ALA A 82 11.02 1.65 -20.07
N PRO A 83 11.59 1.52 -21.26
CA PRO A 83 12.79 0.70 -21.38
C PRO A 83 13.87 1.21 -20.44
N ALA A 84 14.49 0.29 -19.74
CA ALA A 84 15.48 0.65 -18.75
C ALA A 84 16.76 1.08 -19.41
N ALA A 85 17.47 1.95 -18.74
CA ALA A 85 18.84 2.25 -19.13
C ALA A 85 19.65 0.96 -19.00
N PRO A 86 20.68 0.80 -19.78
CA PRO A 86 21.43 -0.45 -19.77
C PRO A 86 21.99 -0.79 -18.40
N GLU A 87 22.41 0.22 -17.68
CA GLU A 87 23.04 -0.02 -16.37
C GLU A 87 22.44 0.90 -15.35
N PRO A 88 21.51 0.41 -14.55
CA PRO A 88 20.96 1.26 -13.51
C PRO A 88 22.01 1.55 -12.45
N GLU A 89 21.97 2.77 -11.94
CA GLU A 89 22.88 3.15 -10.88
C GLU A 89 22.48 2.47 -9.59
N GLU A 90 23.47 2.02 -8.85
CA GLU A 90 23.19 1.36 -7.58
C GLU A 90 22.47 2.28 -6.61
N SER A 91 22.84 3.55 -6.58
CA SER A 91 22.19 4.51 -5.68
C SER A 91 20.71 4.67 -6.04
N HIS A 92 20.38 4.61 -7.31
CA HIS A 92 18.98 4.72 -7.73
C HIS A 92 18.20 3.49 -7.29
N LEU A 93 18.78 2.31 -7.43
CA LEU A 93 18.14 1.08 -6.97
C LEU A 93 17.94 1.07 -5.46
N VAL A 94 18.93 1.53 -4.72
CA VAL A 94 18.82 1.62 -3.27
C VAL A 94 17.68 2.56 -2.88
N THR A 95 17.57 3.68 -3.58
CA THR A 95 16.49 4.63 -3.33
C THR A 95 15.13 3.99 -3.57
N LEU A 96 15.00 3.24 -4.66
CA LEU A 96 13.74 2.57 -4.95
C LEU A 96 13.41 1.51 -3.90
N HIS A 97 14.40 0.75 -3.46
CA HIS A 97 14.17 -0.25 -2.41
C HIS A 97 13.78 0.40 -1.09
N ARG A 98 14.37 1.53 -0.76
CA ARG A 98 14.00 2.25 0.45
C ARG A 98 12.58 2.79 0.37
N ARG A 99 12.19 3.26 -0.81
CA ARG A 99 10.84 3.74 -1.01
C ARG A 99 9.85 2.59 -0.89
N ALA A 100 10.17 1.45 -1.49
CA ALA A 100 9.32 0.28 -1.39
C ALA A 100 9.20 -0.18 0.06
N HIS A 101 10.30 -0.16 0.81
CA HIS A 101 10.29 -0.50 2.23
C HIS A 101 9.36 0.42 3.01
N ALA A 102 9.42 1.71 2.75
CA ALA A 102 8.57 2.67 3.46
C ALA A 102 7.09 2.44 3.12
N LEU A 103 6.79 2.17 1.86
CA LEU A 103 5.42 1.91 1.45
C LEU A 103 4.88 0.62 2.06
N ALA A 104 5.72 -0.41 2.11
CA ALA A 104 5.35 -1.67 2.74
C ALA A 104 5.08 -1.47 4.23
N GLY A 105 5.87 -0.61 4.88
CA GLY A 105 5.66 -0.30 6.29
C GLY A 105 4.34 0.41 6.53
N ARG A 106 3.97 1.34 5.67
CA ARG A 106 2.68 2.02 5.77
C ARG A 106 1.53 1.05 5.55
N ALA A 107 1.68 0.17 4.55
CA ALA A 107 0.66 -0.83 4.31
C ALA A 107 0.51 -1.76 5.51
N LEU A 108 1.61 -2.13 6.14
CA LEU A 108 1.57 -3.02 7.30
C LEU A 108 0.78 -2.39 8.45
N VAL A 109 1.01 -1.11 8.72
CA VAL A 109 0.31 -0.42 9.80
C VAL A 109 -1.20 -0.41 9.53
N VAL A 110 -1.59 -0.10 8.31
CA VAL A 110 -3.01 -0.04 7.98
C VAL A 110 -3.62 -1.44 7.99
N ALA A 111 -2.90 -2.43 7.46
CA ALA A 111 -3.39 -3.81 7.46
C ALA A 111 -3.59 -4.31 8.88
N ALA A 112 -2.66 -3.99 9.78
CA ALA A 112 -2.80 -4.38 11.17
C ALA A 112 -4.01 -3.71 11.82
N SER A 113 -4.21 -2.43 11.54
CA SER A 113 -5.36 -1.69 12.07
C SER A 113 -6.68 -2.26 11.55
N ARG A 114 -6.67 -2.75 10.34
CA ARG A 114 -7.85 -3.35 9.73
C ARG A 114 -8.00 -4.83 10.09
N ALA A 115 -7.00 -5.41 10.75
CA ALA A 115 -6.95 -6.83 11.05
C ALA A 115 -6.98 -7.67 9.77
N ASP A 116 -6.35 -7.17 8.72
CA ASP A 116 -6.26 -7.86 7.43
C ASP A 116 -4.98 -8.68 7.45
N THR A 117 -5.09 -9.92 7.87
CA THR A 117 -3.92 -10.77 8.08
C THR A 117 -3.14 -11.03 6.80
N ALA A 118 -3.83 -11.31 5.71
CA ALA A 118 -3.15 -11.62 4.45
C ALA A 118 -2.33 -10.42 3.98
N ALA A 119 -2.92 -9.23 4.03
CA ALA A 119 -2.20 -8.03 3.62
C ALA A 119 -1.07 -7.70 4.58
N ALA A 120 -1.26 -7.95 5.87
CA ALA A 120 -0.21 -7.68 6.86
C ALA A 120 1.00 -8.58 6.64
N ILE A 121 0.75 -9.87 6.39
CA ILE A 121 1.85 -10.81 6.13
C ILE A 121 2.61 -10.42 4.87
N LEU A 122 1.90 -10.13 3.80
CA LEU A 122 2.55 -9.73 2.55
C LEU A 122 3.35 -8.45 2.73
N SER A 123 2.78 -7.47 3.43
CA SER A 123 3.47 -6.20 3.66
C SER A 123 4.76 -6.41 4.45
N ALA A 124 4.71 -7.25 5.48
CA ALA A 124 5.89 -7.53 6.29
C ALA A 124 6.96 -8.24 5.47
N GLU A 125 6.56 -9.19 4.65
CA GLU A 125 7.51 -9.91 3.79
C GLU A 125 8.18 -8.97 2.79
N ARG A 126 7.39 -8.09 2.18
CA ARG A 126 7.96 -7.13 1.23
C ARG A 126 8.86 -6.12 1.95
N MET A 127 8.48 -5.73 3.16
CA MET A 127 9.29 -4.82 3.95
C MET A 127 10.67 -5.41 4.20
N ASP A 128 10.72 -6.68 4.61
CA ASP A 128 11.99 -7.34 4.88
C ASP A 128 12.82 -7.52 3.60
N ALA A 129 12.18 -7.90 2.51
CA ALA A 129 12.89 -8.12 1.26
C ALA A 129 13.56 -6.84 0.77
N HIS A 130 12.83 -5.71 0.87
CA HIS A 130 13.39 -4.44 0.40
C HIS A 130 14.43 -3.89 1.37
N ALA A 131 14.30 -4.17 2.67
CA ALA A 131 15.33 -3.75 3.62
C ALA A 131 16.65 -4.44 3.32
N SER A 132 16.60 -5.74 3.05
CA SER A 132 17.79 -6.50 2.69
C SER A 132 18.41 -5.99 1.41
N ALA A 133 17.60 -5.73 0.42
CA ALA A 133 18.10 -5.28 -0.87
C ALA A 133 18.70 -3.88 -0.81
N ALA A 134 18.31 -3.08 0.18
CA ALA A 134 18.83 -1.73 0.33
C ALA A 134 20.12 -1.67 1.12
N GLU A 135 20.58 -2.81 1.64
CA GLU A 135 21.82 -2.80 2.44
C GLU A 135 23.03 -2.49 1.58
N PRO A 136 24.00 -1.76 2.12
CA PRO A 136 25.18 -1.44 1.35
C PRO A 136 25.94 -2.70 0.94
N ARG A 137 26.41 -2.70 -0.29
CA ARG A 137 27.14 -3.86 -0.79
C ARG A 137 28.45 -4.10 -0.12
N GLU A 138 29.08 -3.07 0.39
CA GLU A 138 30.34 -3.25 1.09
C GLU A 138 30.20 -4.17 2.27
N LEU A 139 29.06 -4.17 2.94
CA LEU A 139 28.86 -5.06 4.06
C LEU A 139 28.81 -6.51 3.60
N ALA A 140 28.20 -6.74 2.49
CA ALA A 140 28.10 -8.09 1.96
C ALA A 140 29.46 -8.58 1.47
N ALA A 141 30.32 -7.71 1.05
CA ALA A 141 31.61 -8.09 0.51
C ALA A 141 32.61 -8.48 1.59
N ARG A 142 32.30 -8.23 2.84
CA ARG A 142 33.18 -8.62 3.93
C ARG A 142 32.84 -10.00 4.40
#